data_9a9aaa039f72f5dfea57684d84f644be
#
_entry.id   9a9aaa039f72f5dfea57684d84f644be
#
_cell.length_a   1.000
_cell.length_b   1.000
_cell.length_c   1.000
_cell.angle_alpha   90.00
_cell.angle_beta   90.00
_cell.angle_gamma   90.00
#
_symmetry.space_group_name_H-M   'P 1'
#
loop_
_entity.id
_entity.type
_entity.pdbx_description
1 polymer ?
#
loop_
_entity_poly.entity_id
_entity_poly.type
_entity_poly.pdbx_seq_one_letter_code
_entity_poly.pdbx_strand_id
1 'polypeptide(L)'
;MSTILLKNSTGKRSGYYVRYEYGEDLFGYLYLDVSRARKHRGKRIRSLIFDNPRDFICTLDRDLYLRENLHYVRAATQHSA
;
A
#
# COMPACT_ATOMS: atom_id res chain seq x y z
N MET A 1 3.93 12.57 2.94
CA MET A 1 3.70 11.12 3.05
C MET A 1 2.22 10.85 2.90
N SER A 2 1.87 9.82 2.16
CA SER A 2 0.48 9.41 1.97
C SER A 2 0.33 7.94 2.35
N THR A 3 -0.84 7.58 2.84
CA THR A 3 -1.14 6.22 3.29
C THR A 3 -2.47 5.77 2.72
N ILE A 4 -2.50 4.58 2.15
CA ILE A 4 -3.72 3.89 1.75
C ILE A 4 -3.82 2.61 2.56
N LEU A 5 -4.92 2.43 3.27
CA LEU A 5 -5.17 1.24 4.06
C LEU A 5 -6.27 0.41 3.43
N LEU A 6 -5.98 -0.85 3.15
CA LEU A 6 -6.93 -1.81 2.62
C LEU A 6 -7.26 -2.85 3.70
N LYS A 7 -8.50 -3.28 3.71
CA LYS A 7 -8.99 -4.27 4.69
C LYS A 7 -9.67 -5.41 3.95
N ASN A 8 -9.44 -6.64 4.42
CA ASN A 8 -10.15 -7.80 3.93
C ASN A 8 -10.98 -8.40 5.07
N SER A 9 -12.27 -8.53 4.85
CA SER A 9 -13.21 -9.09 5.84
C SER A 9 -13.85 -10.39 5.36
N THR A 10 -13.35 -10.99 4.27
CA THR A 10 -13.94 -12.20 3.68
C THR A 10 -12.90 -13.28 3.48
N GLY A 11 -13.34 -14.55 3.54
CA GLY A 11 -12.52 -15.70 3.20
C GLY A 11 -11.34 -15.92 4.12
N LYS A 12 -10.32 -16.56 3.58
CA LYS A 12 -9.10 -16.92 4.32
C LYS A 12 -8.27 -15.71 4.73
N ARG A 13 -8.47 -14.57 4.05
CA ARG A 13 -7.73 -13.33 4.32
C ARG A 13 -8.50 -12.39 5.24
N SER A 14 -9.61 -12.85 5.81
CA SER A 14 -10.40 -12.04 6.75
C SER A 14 -9.55 -11.60 7.93
N GLY A 15 -9.62 -10.32 8.26
CA GLY A 15 -8.84 -9.72 9.34
C GLY A 15 -7.47 -9.22 8.94
N TYR A 16 -7.06 -9.41 7.67
CA TYR A 16 -5.82 -8.85 7.17
C TYR A 16 -6.01 -7.41 6.72
N TYR A 17 -4.98 -6.61 6.96
CA TYR A 17 -4.84 -5.25 6.45
C TYR A 17 -3.60 -5.17 5.59
N VAL A 18 -3.66 -4.38 4.54
CA VAL A 18 -2.49 -4.03 3.74
C VAL A 18 -2.39 -2.51 3.73
N ARG A 19 -1.22 -2.00 4.09
CA ARG A 19 -0.94 -0.57 4.12
C ARG A 19 0.07 -0.23 3.05
N TYR A 20 -0.26 0.77 2.26
CA TYR A 20 0.65 1.39 1.30
C TYR A 20 1.03 2.75 1.83
N GLU A 21 2.32 2.95 2.09
CA GLU A 21 2.87 4.26 2.45
C GLU A 21 3.75 4.73 1.31
N TYR A 22 3.54 5.95 0.86
CA TYR A 22 4.30 6.47 -0.26
C TYR A 22 4.52 7.97 -0.11
N GLY A 23 5.51 8.47 -0.83
CA GLY A 23 5.87 9.87 -0.82
C GLY A 23 7.16 10.09 -1.57
N GLU A 24 7.75 11.28 -1.38
CA GLU A 24 9.02 11.67 -1.98
C GLU A 24 10.06 11.78 -0.87
N ASP A 25 11.25 11.21 -1.11
CA ASP A 25 12.33 11.28 -0.14
C ASP A 25 13.14 12.59 -0.30
N LEU A 26 14.18 12.74 0.51
CA LEU A 26 15.00 13.94 0.51
C LEU A 26 15.78 14.16 -0.79
N PHE A 27 15.91 13.11 -1.60
CA PHE A 27 16.66 13.17 -2.86
C PHE A 27 15.76 13.29 -4.08
N GLY A 28 14.45 13.43 -3.87
CA GLY A 28 13.50 13.55 -4.97
C GLY A 28 13.01 12.22 -5.55
N TYR A 29 13.40 11.10 -4.97
CA TYR A 29 12.88 9.80 -5.38
C TYR A 29 11.54 9.51 -4.74
N LEU A 30 10.67 8.83 -5.48
CA LEU A 30 9.41 8.36 -4.95
C LEU A 30 9.61 7.00 -4.29
N TYR A 31 9.02 6.81 -3.12
CA TYR A 31 9.09 5.52 -2.44
C TYR A 31 7.70 4.94 -2.24
N LEU A 32 7.64 3.62 -2.18
CA LEU A 32 6.42 2.87 -1.89
C LEU A 32 6.77 1.74 -0.93
N ASP A 33 6.23 1.81 0.27
CA ASP A 33 6.37 0.78 1.28
C ASP A 33 5.04 0.05 1.45
N VAL A 34 5.07 -1.27 1.34
CA VAL A 34 3.88 -2.10 1.48
C VAL A 34 4.05 -2.97 2.72
N SER A 35 3.07 -2.90 3.61
CA SER A 35 3.06 -3.68 4.85
C SER A 35 1.77 -4.46 4.94
N ARG A 36 1.84 -5.65 5.55
CA ARG A 36 0.67 -6.48 5.83
C ARG A 36 0.57 -6.69 7.33
N ALA A 37 -0.65 -6.57 7.84
CA ALA A 37 -0.90 -6.74 9.27
C ALA A 37 -2.13 -7.60 9.49
N ARG A 38 -2.12 -8.36 10.59
CA ARG A 38 -3.27 -9.09 11.09
C ARG A 38 -3.27 -8.97 12.60
N LYS A 39 -4.42 -8.51 13.15
CA LYS A 39 -4.53 -8.16 14.57
C LYS A 39 -3.50 -7.07 14.89
N HIS A 40 -2.56 -7.30 15.78
CA HIS A 40 -1.57 -6.29 16.17
C HIS A 40 -0.17 -6.57 15.60
N ARG A 41 -0.07 -7.50 14.64
CA ARG A 41 1.22 -7.87 14.05
C ARG A 41 1.29 -7.36 12.62
N GLY A 42 2.27 -6.49 12.37
CA GLY A 42 2.54 -5.96 11.04
C GLY A 42 3.91 -6.36 10.56
N LYS A 43 4.03 -6.54 9.25
CA LYS A 43 5.30 -6.85 8.60
C LYS A 43 5.37 -6.13 7.26
N ARG A 44 6.51 -5.46 7.02
CA ARG A 44 6.79 -4.87 5.71
C ARG A 44 7.10 -6.01 4.73
N ILE A 45 6.41 -6.03 3.61
CA ILE A 45 6.58 -7.08 2.60
C ILE A 45 7.26 -6.58 1.33
N ARG A 46 7.22 -5.28 1.05
CA ARG A 46 7.91 -4.67 -0.09
C ARG A 46 8.35 -3.27 0.25
N SER A 47 9.47 -2.87 -0.32
CA SER A 47 9.95 -1.49 -0.25
C SER A 47 10.57 -1.16 -1.61
N LEU A 48 10.01 -0.18 -2.29
CA LEU A 48 10.40 0.17 -3.66
C LEU A 48 10.75 1.65 -3.74
N ILE A 49 11.71 1.96 -4.59
CA ILE A 49 12.13 3.33 -4.89
C ILE A 49 12.02 3.54 -6.39
N PHE A 50 11.44 4.68 -6.78
CA PHE A 50 11.24 5.03 -8.18
C PHE A 50 11.87 6.39 -8.48
N ASP A 51 12.54 6.48 -9.62
CA ASP A 51 13.03 7.76 -10.14
C ASP A 51 12.06 8.37 -11.15
N ASN A 52 11.00 7.67 -11.49
CA ASN A 52 10.04 8.03 -12.53
C ASN A 52 8.61 7.95 -11.97
N PRO A 53 7.84 9.06 -11.96
CA PRO A 53 6.46 9.04 -11.45
C PRO A 53 5.54 8.07 -12.18
N ARG A 54 5.76 7.84 -13.48
CA ARG A 54 4.93 6.91 -14.24
C ARG A 54 5.08 5.49 -13.72
N ASP A 55 6.31 5.05 -13.46
CA ASP A 55 6.56 3.70 -12.94
C ASP A 55 5.94 3.52 -11.56
N PHE A 56 6.02 4.56 -10.73
CA PHE A 56 5.39 4.57 -9.42
C PHE A 56 3.88 4.40 -9.53
N ILE A 57 3.23 5.21 -10.36
CA ILE A 57 1.78 5.18 -10.53
C ILE A 57 1.33 3.82 -11.08
N CYS A 58 2.01 3.30 -12.11
CA CYS A 58 1.69 2.01 -12.70
C CYS A 58 1.81 0.87 -11.69
N THR A 59 2.85 0.90 -10.86
CA THR A 59 3.07 -0.13 -9.84
C THR A 59 1.98 -0.07 -8.77
N LEU A 60 1.69 1.13 -8.27
CA LEU A 60 0.67 1.30 -7.24
C LEU A 60 -0.71 0.90 -7.76
N ASP A 61 -1.10 1.34 -8.97
CA ASP A 61 -2.39 1.02 -9.56
C ASP A 61 -2.54 -0.48 -9.77
N ARG A 62 -1.49 -1.15 -10.25
CA ARG A 62 -1.51 -2.60 -10.44
C ARG A 62 -1.69 -3.32 -9.12
N ASP A 63 -0.95 -2.93 -8.09
CA ASP A 63 -1.07 -3.55 -6.78
C ASP A 63 -2.47 -3.37 -6.19
N LEU A 64 -3.02 -2.18 -6.27
CA LEU A 64 -4.38 -1.91 -5.77
C LEU A 64 -5.42 -2.74 -6.52
N TYR A 65 -5.27 -2.86 -7.84
CA TYR A 65 -6.16 -3.69 -8.66
C TYR A 65 -6.10 -5.16 -8.25
N LEU A 66 -4.89 -5.70 -8.06
CA LEU A 66 -4.71 -7.09 -7.65
C LEU A 66 -5.29 -7.35 -6.25
N ARG A 67 -5.13 -6.41 -5.33
CA ARG A 67 -5.71 -6.52 -3.99
C ARG A 67 -7.24 -6.48 -4.05
N GLU A 68 -7.81 -5.64 -4.89
CA GLU A 68 -9.26 -5.57 -5.08
C GLU A 68 -9.80 -6.92 -5.57
N ASN A 69 -9.10 -7.59 -6.49
CA ASN A 69 -9.46 -8.92 -6.95
C ASN A 69 -9.38 -9.98 -5.85
N LEU A 70 -8.62 -9.71 -4.79
CA LEU A 70 -8.53 -10.58 -3.61
C LEU A 70 -9.50 -10.15 -2.50
N HIS A 71 -10.48 -9.31 -2.84
CA HIS A 71 -11.55 -8.85 -1.95
C HIS A 71 -11.10 -7.86 -0.86
N TYR A 72 -9.98 -7.19 -1.08
CA TYR A 72 -9.60 -6.06 -0.24
C TYR A 72 -10.40 -4.83 -0.63
N VAL A 73 -10.85 -4.07 0.36
CA VAL A 73 -11.54 -2.80 0.15
C VAL A 73 -10.78 -1.68 0.85
N ARG A 74 -10.88 -0.48 0.29
CA ARG A 74 -10.20 0.68 0.89
C ARG A 74 -10.88 1.06 2.19
N ALA A 75 -10.14 1.00 3.29
CA ALA A 75 -10.63 1.35 4.61
C ALA A 75 -10.33 2.81 4.96
N ALA A 76 -9.17 3.32 4.50
CA ALA A 76 -8.78 4.70 4.79
C ALA A 76 -7.76 5.19 3.77
N THR A 77 -7.76 6.50 3.52
CA THR A 77 -6.73 7.17 2.74
C THR A 77 -6.36 8.44 3.48
N GLN A 78 -5.07 8.64 3.72
CA GLN A 78 -4.56 9.83 4.39
C GLN A 78 -3.45 10.45 3.58
N HIS A 79 -3.47 11.78 3.49
CA HIS A 79 -2.39 12.57 2.92
C HIS A 79 -1.88 13.52 3.99
N SER A 80 -0.56 13.49 4.18
CA SER A 80 0.13 14.37 5.10
C SER A 80 0.98 15.32 4.30
N ALA A 81 0.73 16.60 4.47
CA ALA A 81 1.48 17.65 3.78
C ALA A 81 2.91 17.73 4.33
#